data_4f255e86882a9a8e54c2c4360c609f4f
#
_entry.id   4f255e86882a9a8e54c2c4360c609f4f
#
_cell.length_a   1.000
_cell.length_b   1.000
_cell.length_c   1.000
_cell.angle_alpha   90.00
_cell.angle_beta   90.00
_cell.angle_gamma   90.00
#
_symmetry.space_group_name_H-M   'P 1'
#
loop_
_entity.id
_entity.type
_entity.pdbx_description
1 polymer ?
#
loop_
_entity_poly.entity_id
_entity_poly.type
_entity_poly.pdbx_seq_one_letter_code
_entity_poly.pdbx_strand_id
1 'polypeptide(L)'
;MSRLNDLYKAQIKNSLREKFGYKNDMEIPKLEKIVINIGVGEATENSKAVDAAASDLAAITGQQPMICKAHKSLAAWKIREGMPLGCKVTLRGDRMYEFLDRLINIALPRVRDFRGISDQSFDGRGNYAFGVKEQLIFPEVDYEKIDRIRGMDIIVVTTAKTDEEARELLRQFGMPFKK
;
A
#
# COMPACT_ATOMS: atom_id res chain seq x y z
N MET A 1 13.01 -8.28 14.13
CA MET A 1 13.29 -7.60 12.83
C MET A 1 12.50 -8.32 11.77
N SER A 2 12.04 -7.61 10.73
CA SER A 2 11.24 -8.25 9.69
C SER A 2 12.15 -8.91 8.64
N ARG A 3 11.75 -10.06 8.13
CA ARG A 3 12.49 -10.86 7.13
C ARG A 3 12.95 -10.02 5.93
N LEU A 4 12.07 -9.15 5.39
CA LEU A 4 12.41 -8.30 4.24
C LEU A 4 13.39 -7.19 4.59
N ASN A 5 13.39 -6.68 5.83
CA ASN A 5 14.38 -5.71 6.27
C ASN A 5 15.79 -6.33 6.33
N ASP A 6 15.87 -7.56 6.82
CA ASP A 6 17.13 -8.29 6.88
C ASP A 6 17.62 -8.66 5.47
N LEU A 7 16.71 -9.06 4.57
CA LEU A 7 17.00 -9.30 3.16
C LEU A 7 17.52 -8.02 2.47
N TYR A 8 16.90 -6.87 2.73
CA TYR A 8 17.35 -5.60 2.19
C TYR A 8 18.79 -5.29 2.59
N LYS A 9 19.11 -5.43 3.89
CA LYS A 9 20.46 -5.14 4.41
C LYS A 9 21.51 -6.12 3.92
N ALA A 10 21.16 -7.40 3.79
CA ALA A 10 22.12 -8.47 3.45
C ALA A 10 22.42 -8.55 1.95
N GLN A 11 21.39 -8.36 1.10
CA GLN A 11 21.50 -8.65 -0.33
C GLN A 11 21.12 -7.49 -1.24
N ILE A 12 19.91 -6.91 -1.05
CA ILE A 12 19.34 -5.94 -2.00
C ILE A 12 20.19 -4.68 -2.08
N LYS A 13 20.66 -4.18 -0.96
CA LYS A 13 21.50 -2.99 -0.88
C LYS A 13 22.79 -3.11 -1.73
N ASN A 14 23.46 -4.25 -1.64
CA ASN A 14 24.70 -4.51 -2.39
C ASN A 14 24.40 -4.67 -3.89
N SER A 15 23.38 -5.42 -4.24
CA SER A 15 22.95 -5.62 -5.63
C SER A 15 22.59 -4.31 -6.34
N LEU A 16 21.85 -3.42 -5.67
CA LEU A 16 21.50 -2.10 -6.21
C LEU A 16 22.73 -1.21 -6.36
N ARG A 17 23.67 -1.27 -5.40
CA ARG A 17 24.94 -0.53 -5.48
C ARG A 17 25.77 -0.94 -6.70
N GLU A 18 25.89 -2.23 -6.96
CA GLU A 18 26.61 -2.74 -8.12
C GLU A 18 25.93 -2.38 -9.44
N LYS A 19 24.60 -2.50 -9.49
CA LYS A 19 23.81 -2.26 -10.71
C LYS A 19 23.82 -0.79 -11.15
N PHE A 20 23.65 0.13 -10.21
CA PHE A 20 23.53 1.56 -10.49
C PHE A 20 24.80 2.37 -10.18
N GLY A 21 25.84 1.74 -9.62
CA GLY A 21 27.15 2.37 -9.39
C GLY A 21 27.13 3.46 -8.32
N TYR A 22 26.31 3.34 -7.27
CA TYR A 22 26.24 4.35 -6.20
C TYR A 22 27.58 4.46 -5.46
N LYS A 23 28.05 5.69 -5.30
CA LYS A 23 29.30 5.99 -4.57
C LYS A 23 29.09 6.02 -3.06
N ASN A 24 27.91 6.42 -2.62
CA ASN A 24 27.54 6.55 -1.21
C ASN A 24 26.41 5.58 -0.85
N ASP A 25 26.54 4.91 0.28
CA ASP A 25 25.53 4.01 0.83
C ASP A 25 24.19 4.70 1.15
N MET A 26 24.21 6.01 1.38
CA MET A 26 23.02 6.80 1.66
C MET A 26 22.21 7.18 0.40
N GLU A 27 22.81 7.01 -0.79
CA GLU A 27 22.11 7.23 -2.06
C GLU A 27 21.29 6.02 -2.50
N ILE A 28 21.58 4.84 -1.93
CA ILE A 28 20.92 3.60 -2.32
C ILE A 28 19.44 3.69 -1.99
N PRO A 29 18.53 3.38 -2.94
CA PRO A 29 17.10 3.43 -2.74
C PRO A 29 16.65 2.49 -1.61
N LYS A 30 15.74 2.99 -0.78
CA LYS A 30 15.09 2.23 0.29
C LYS A 30 13.61 2.54 0.35
N LEU A 31 12.85 1.66 0.97
CA LEU A 31 11.45 1.94 1.29
C LEU A 31 11.39 2.98 2.41
N GLU A 32 10.56 3.99 2.24
CA GLU A 32 10.32 5.04 3.23
C GLU A 32 9.04 4.80 4.02
N LYS A 33 7.96 4.55 3.31
CA LYS A 33 6.63 4.30 3.90
C LYS A 33 5.73 3.57 2.91
N ILE A 34 4.69 2.92 3.43
CA ILE A 34 3.56 2.43 2.64
C ILE A 34 2.30 3.13 3.14
N VAL A 35 1.55 3.71 2.23
CA VAL A 35 0.27 4.35 2.52
C VAL A 35 -0.83 3.49 1.93
N ILE A 36 -1.82 3.14 2.74
CA ILE A 36 -2.99 2.40 2.32
C ILE A 36 -4.20 3.30 2.53
N ASN A 37 -5.02 3.44 1.50
CA ASN A 37 -6.21 4.27 1.51
C ASN A 37 -7.44 3.46 1.10
N ILE A 38 -8.53 3.63 1.82
CA ILE A 38 -9.84 3.10 1.47
C ILE A 38 -10.80 4.27 1.32
N GLY A 39 -11.28 4.49 0.09
CA GLY A 39 -12.34 5.45 -0.18
C GLY A 39 -13.71 4.81 0.02
N VAL A 40 -14.57 5.45 0.80
CA VAL A 40 -15.93 4.96 1.10
C VAL A 40 -16.95 5.94 0.54
N GLY A 41 -17.35 5.75 -0.72
CA GLY A 41 -18.33 6.62 -1.39
C GLY A 41 -19.72 6.60 -0.75
N GLU A 42 -20.08 5.48 -0.12
CA GLU A 42 -21.33 5.28 0.62
C GLU A 42 -21.43 6.09 1.92
N ALA A 43 -20.33 6.67 2.36
CA ALA A 43 -20.26 7.47 3.59
C ALA A 43 -21.23 8.68 3.58
N THR A 44 -21.63 9.13 2.40
CA THR A 44 -22.64 10.19 2.23
C THR A 44 -24.02 9.79 2.71
N GLU A 45 -24.34 8.48 2.66
CA GLU A 45 -25.62 7.92 3.08
C GLU A 45 -25.49 7.20 4.42
N ASN A 46 -24.36 6.51 4.65
CA ASN A 46 -24.11 5.73 5.86
C ASN A 46 -22.71 5.99 6.42
N SER A 47 -22.59 6.84 7.43
CA SER A 47 -21.32 7.15 8.09
C SER A 47 -20.67 5.95 8.79
N LYS A 48 -21.46 4.96 9.23
CA LYS A 48 -20.94 3.72 9.86
C LYS A 48 -20.12 2.86 8.91
N ALA A 49 -20.31 3.03 7.59
CA ALA A 49 -19.51 2.35 6.58
C ALA A 49 -18.03 2.71 6.64
N VAL A 50 -17.69 3.94 7.07
CA VAL A 50 -16.30 4.36 7.27
C VAL A 50 -15.69 3.69 8.50
N ASP A 51 -16.45 3.51 9.56
CA ASP A 51 -15.98 2.84 10.78
C ASP A 51 -15.72 1.36 10.51
N ALA A 52 -16.60 0.69 9.73
CA ALA A 52 -16.37 -0.68 9.29
C ALA A 52 -15.09 -0.80 8.44
N ALA A 53 -14.91 0.08 7.45
CA ALA A 53 -13.69 0.11 6.63
C ALA A 53 -12.43 0.38 7.47
N ALA A 54 -12.52 1.24 8.48
CA ALA A 54 -11.42 1.51 9.40
C ALA A 54 -11.09 0.29 10.27
N SER A 55 -12.10 -0.47 10.71
CA SER A 55 -11.89 -1.71 11.44
C SER A 55 -11.16 -2.76 10.58
N ASP A 56 -11.59 -2.95 9.33
CA ASP A 56 -10.95 -3.86 8.39
C ASP A 56 -9.49 -3.46 8.15
N LEU A 57 -9.24 -2.17 7.91
CA LEU A 57 -7.89 -1.66 7.69
C LEU A 57 -7.01 -1.79 8.94
N ALA A 58 -7.57 -1.62 10.13
CA ALA A 58 -6.86 -1.86 11.40
C ALA A 58 -6.48 -3.34 11.57
N ALA A 59 -7.36 -4.26 11.22
CA ALA A 59 -7.09 -5.71 11.25
C ALA A 59 -5.95 -6.08 10.29
N ILE A 60 -5.98 -5.55 9.05
CA ILE A 60 -4.94 -5.81 8.03
C ILE A 60 -3.58 -5.27 8.44
N THR A 61 -3.52 -4.05 8.98
CA THR A 61 -2.26 -3.34 9.19
C THR A 61 -1.70 -3.44 10.60
N GLY A 62 -2.54 -3.82 11.57
CA GLY A 62 -2.20 -3.81 12.99
C GLY A 62 -2.00 -2.39 13.55
N GLN A 63 -2.47 -1.36 12.85
CA GLN A 63 -2.36 0.05 13.24
C GLN A 63 -3.70 0.76 13.05
N GLN A 64 -4.08 1.61 14.02
CA GLN A 64 -5.30 2.40 13.93
C GLN A 64 -5.28 3.34 12.72
N PRO A 65 -6.25 3.25 11.79
CA PRO A 65 -6.33 4.16 10.65
C PRO A 65 -6.80 5.56 11.06
N MET A 66 -6.42 6.53 10.26
CA MET A 66 -6.94 7.88 10.35
C MET A 66 -8.17 8.02 9.47
N ILE A 67 -9.28 8.52 10.01
CA ILE A 67 -10.49 8.84 9.24
C ILE A 67 -10.24 10.14 8.48
N CYS A 68 -10.46 10.09 7.16
CA CYS A 68 -10.32 11.24 6.26
C CYS A 68 -11.67 11.95 6.12
N LYS A 69 -11.71 13.23 6.48
CA LYS A 69 -12.89 14.09 6.39
C LYS A 69 -12.81 15.03 5.19
N ALA A 70 -13.96 15.40 4.65
CA ALA A 70 -14.06 16.37 3.57
C ALA A 70 -13.57 17.76 4.01
N HIS A 71 -12.73 18.40 3.19
CA HIS A 71 -12.23 19.76 3.43
C HIS A 71 -13.18 20.85 2.91
N LYS A 72 -14.01 20.51 1.92
CA LYS A 72 -14.95 21.46 1.29
C LYS A 72 -16.30 20.77 1.02
N SER A 73 -17.36 21.54 1.08
CA SER A 73 -18.68 21.07 0.68
C SER A 73 -18.81 21.07 -0.83
N LEU A 74 -19.32 19.96 -1.40
CA LEU A 74 -19.55 19.79 -2.84
C LEU A 74 -20.99 19.29 -3.06
N ALA A 75 -21.87 20.15 -3.53
CA ALA A 75 -23.29 19.84 -3.70
C ALA A 75 -23.53 18.74 -4.73
N ALA A 76 -22.72 18.66 -5.80
CA ALA A 76 -22.83 17.64 -6.84
C ALA A 76 -22.69 16.22 -6.30
N TRP A 77 -21.90 16.03 -5.24
CA TRP A 77 -21.65 14.73 -4.60
C TRP A 77 -22.32 14.59 -3.23
N LYS A 78 -23.18 15.53 -2.86
CA LYS A 78 -23.88 15.58 -1.56
C LYS A 78 -22.92 15.54 -0.36
N ILE A 79 -21.70 16.06 -0.54
CA ILE A 79 -20.67 16.10 0.49
C ILE A 79 -20.72 17.43 1.22
N ARG A 80 -20.68 17.39 2.55
CA ARG A 80 -20.53 18.54 3.42
C ARG A 80 -19.15 18.54 4.07
N GLU A 81 -18.62 19.70 4.34
CA GLU A 81 -17.36 19.86 5.08
C GLU A 81 -17.44 19.13 6.42
N GLY A 82 -16.34 18.43 6.76
CA GLY A 82 -16.26 17.61 7.99
C GLY A 82 -16.85 16.21 7.88
N MET A 83 -17.55 15.85 6.81
CA MET A 83 -18.07 14.48 6.63
C MET A 83 -16.93 13.47 6.46
N PRO A 84 -16.98 12.31 7.14
CA PRO A 84 -16.01 11.23 6.91
C PRO A 84 -16.24 10.63 5.52
N LEU A 85 -15.18 10.49 4.72
CA LEU A 85 -15.25 9.97 3.35
C LEU A 85 -14.44 8.70 3.13
N GLY A 86 -13.55 8.37 4.05
CA GLY A 86 -12.68 7.21 3.95
C GLY A 86 -11.70 7.14 5.10
N CYS A 87 -10.78 6.21 5.01
CA CYS A 87 -9.73 6.03 6.00
C CYS A 87 -8.38 5.73 5.32
N LYS A 88 -7.31 6.12 5.98
CA LYS A 88 -5.94 5.85 5.54
C LYS A 88 -5.05 5.44 6.69
N VAL A 89 -4.03 4.67 6.38
CA VAL A 89 -2.95 4.32 7.30
C VAL A 89 -1.60 4.53 6.62
N THR A 90 -0.61 4.94 7.40
CA THR A 90 0.77 5.07 6.94
C THR A 90 1.65 4.15 7.77
N LEU A 91 2.26 3.17 7.11
CA LEU A 91 3.15 2.19 7.72
C LEU A 91 4.60 2.59 7.49
N ARG A 92 5.43 2.45 8.54
CA ARG A 92 6.87 2.72 8.51
C ARG A 92 7.64 1.65 9.29
N GLY A 93 8.95 1.56 9.06
CA GLY A 93 9.83 0.65 9.80
C GLY A 93 9.43 -0.82 9.65
N ASP A 94 9.53 -1.60 10.70
CA ASP A 94 9.29 -3.04 10.66
C ASP A 94 7.87 -3.41 10.22
N ARG A 95 6.84 -2.66 10.65
CA ARG A 95 5.46 -2.87 10.22
C ARG A 95 5.26 -2.72 8.72
N MET A 96 5.98 -1.79 8.10
CA MET A 96 5.96 -1.60 6.65
C MET A 96 6.51 -2.82 5.91
N TYR A 97 7.65 -3.36 6.36
CA TYR A 97 8.25 -4.55 5.76
C TYR A 97 7.42 -5.80 5.99
N GLU A 98 6.81 -5.97 7.16
CA GLU A 98 5.92 -7.09 7.44
C GLU A 98 4.64 -7.04 6.59
N PHE A 99 4.07 -5.85 6.42
CA PHE A 99 2.92 -5.68 5.53
C PHE A 99 3.31 -6.01 4.08
N LEU A 100 4.45 -5.51 3.60
CA LEU A 100 4.92 -5.79 2.24
C LEU A 100 5.17 -7.30 2.02
N ASP A 101 5.72 -7.99 2.99
CA ASP A 101 5.95 -9.45 2.93
C ASP A 101 4.64 -10.22 2.80
N ARG A 102 3.64 -9.90 3.62
CA ARG A 102 2.30 -10.52 3.54
C ARG A 102 1.60 -10.17 2.23
N LEU A 103 1.73 -8.93 1.77
CA LEU A 103 1.16 -8.47 0.52
C LEU A 103 1.68 -9.29 -0.66
N ILE A 104 3.00 -9.46 -0.78
CA ILE A 104 3.64 -10.16 -1.90
C ILE A 104 3.38 -11.67 -1.85
N ASN A 105 3.55 -12.28 -0.69
CA ASN A 105 3.57 -13.74 -0.58
C ASN A 105 2.20 -14.37 -0.27
N ILE A 106 1.28 -13.62 0.32
CA ILE A 106 -0.02 -14.14 0.76
C ILE A 106 -1.18 -13.46 0.00
N ALA A 107 -1.24 -12.13 0.01
CA ALA A 107 -2.40 -11.40 -0.49
C ALA A 107 -2.47 -11.40 -2.03
N LEU A 108 -1.40 -11.02 -2.73
CA LEU A 108 -1.40 -10.94 -4.18
C LEU A 108 -1.68 -12.30 -4.87
N PRO A 109 -1.14 -13.45 -4.43
CA PRO A 109 -1.48 -14.74 -5.02
C PRO A 109 -2.96 -15.14 -4.85
N ARG A 110 -3.66 -14.57 -3.88
CA ARG A 110 -5.10 -14.82 -3.64
C ARG A 110 -6.03 -13.96 -4.49
N VAL A 111 -5.49 -12.97 -5.21
CA VAL A 111 -6.28 -12.18 -6.16
C VAL A 111 -6.80 -13.07 -7.28
N ARG A 112 -8.11 -12.98 -7.56
CA ARG A 112 -8.72 -13.74 -8.66
C ARG A 112 -8.08 -13.34 -10.01
N ASP A 113 -7.72 -14.35 -10.82
CA ASP A 113 -7.10 -14.17 -12.14
C ASP A 113 -5.83 -13.29 -12.12
N PHE A 114 -5.03 -13.44 -11.07
CA PHE A 114 -3.81 -12.66 -10.91
C PHE A 114 -2.80 -12.97 -12.02
N ARG A 115 -2.44 -11.94 -12.81
CA ARG A 115 -1.45 -12.00 -13.90
C ARG A 115 -0.25 -11.09 -13.67
N GLY A 116 -0.02 -10.68 -12.44
CA GLY A 116 0.97 -9.68 -12.09
C GLY A 116 0.40 -8.26 -12.02
N ILE A 117 1.14 -7.37 -11.39
CA ILE A 117 0.83 -5.94 -11.27
C ILE A 117 1.49 -5.15 -12.39
N SER A 118 0.89 -4.01 -12.76
CA SER A 118 1.43 -3.15 -13.81
C SER A 118 2.81 -2.61 -13.43
N ASP A 119 3.74 -2.61 -14.35
CA ASP A 119 5.07 -2.02 -14.19
C ASP A 119 5.13 -0.53 -14.59
N GLN A 120 3.99 0.05 -15.03
CA GLN A 120 3.87 1.43 -15.49
C GLN A 120 3.25 2.37 -14.45
N SER A 121 2.87 1.86 -13.28
CA SER A 121 2.16 2.63 -12.25
C SER A 121 3.12 3.38 -11.31
N PHE A 122 4.20 3.91 -11.86
CA PHE A 122 5.13 4.80 -11.16
C PHE A 122 4.78 6.28 -11.43
N ASP A 123 5.15 7.15 -10.53
CA ASP A 123 4.83 8.59 -10.58
C ASP A 123 5.92 9.48 -11.23
N GLY A 124 6.98 8.89 -11.78
CA GLY A 124 8.14 9.62 -12.33
C GLY A 124 9.19 9.99 -11.27
N ARG A 125 8.93 9.72 -10.00
CA ARG A 125 9.82 10.04 -8.85
C ARG A 125 10.14 8.82 -7.99
N GLY A 126 9.94 7.63 -8.53
CA GLY A 126 10.24 6.38 -7.84
C GLY A 126 9.21 5.93 -6.82
N ASN A 127 8.00 6.47 -6.78
CA ASN A 127 6.90 5.94 -5.98
C ASN A 127 6.01 5.07 -6.84
N TYR A 128 5.47 4.02 -6.25
CA TYR A 128 4.64 3.04 -6.93
C TYR A 128 3.25 2.96 -6.29
N ALA A 129 2.21 3.00 -7.11
CA ALA A 129 0.83 2.91 -6.63
C ALA A 129 0.05 1.86 -7.40
N PHE A 130 -0.76 1.08 -6.70
CA PHE A 130 -1.69 0.14 -7.32
C PHE A 130 -2.94 -0.06 -6.47
N GLY A 131 -4.05 -0.39 -7.13
CA GLY A 131 -5.32 -0.67 -6.49
C GLY A 131 -5.57 -2.16 -6.35
N VAL A 132 -6.14 -2.54 -5.22
CA VAL A 132 -6.69 -3.86 -4.95
C VAL A 132 -8.21 -3.74 -4.91
N LYS A 133 -8.92 -4.62 -5.61
CA LYS A 133 -10.39 -4.55 -5.73
C LYS A 133 -11.12 -5.05 -4.50
N GLU A 134 -10.53 -5.98 -3.75
CA GLU A 134 -11.18 -6.70 -2.67
C GLU A 134 -10.26 -6.79 -1.45
N GLN A 135 -10.75 -6.38 -0.26
CA GLN A 135 -10.00 -6.54 0.99
C GLN A 135 -9.89 -8.01 1.44
N LEU A 136 -10.72 -8.89 0.89
CA LEU A 136 -10.76 -10.33 1.20
C LEU A 136 -9.49 -11.10 0.85
N ILE A 137 -8.60 -10.52 0.05
CA ILE A 137 -7.31 -11.13 -0.24
C ILE A 137 -6.40 -11.25 0.99
N PHE A 138 -6.66 -10.40 2.01
CA PHE A 138 -5.94 -10.45 3.27
C PHE A 138 -6.58 -11.46 4.22
N PRO A 139 -5.83 -12.45 4.74
CA PRO A 139 -6.36 -13.49 5.61
C PRO A 139 -6.83 -12.98 6.98
N GLU A 140 -6.38 -11.78 7.37
CA GLU A 140 -6.76 -11.12 8.62
C GLU A 140 -8.21 -10.60 8.62
N VAL A 141 -8.80 -10.50 7.45
CA VAL A 141 -10.18 -10.03 7.28
C VAL A 141 -11.14 -11.22 7.26
N ASP A 142 -12.03 -11.26 8.23
CA ASP A 142 -13.00 -12.32 8.40
C ASP A 142 -14.21 -12.06 7.50
N TYR A 143 -14.51 -12.99 6.60
CA TYR A 143 -15.62 -12.88 5.66
C TYR A 143 -16.98 -12.67 6.35
N GLU A 144 -17.18 -13.26 7.52
CA GLU A 144 -18.44 -13.17 8.26
C GLU A 144 -18.68 -11.79 8.89
N LYS A 145 -17.62 -11.01 9.10
CA LYS A 145 -17.67 -9.69 9.73
C LYS A 145 -17.72 -8.53 8.74
N ILE A 146 -17.53 -8.83 7.46
CA ILE A 146 -17.51 -7.80 6.43
C ILE A 146 -18.93 -7.32 6.13
N ASP A 147 -19.12 -6.01 6.21
CA ASP A 147 -20.33 -5.33 5.77
C ASP A 147 -20.43 -5.33 4.23
N ARG A 148 -19.33 -4.99 3.54
CA ARG A 148 -19.26 -4.92 2.08
C ARG A 148 -17.83 -5.11 1.58
N ILE A 149 -17.70 -5.67 0.36
CA ILE A 149 -16.41 -5.74 -0.35
C ILE A 149 -16.02 -4.33 -0.79
N ARG A 150 -14.81 -3.90 -0.36
CA ARG A 150 -14.23 -2.60 -0.68
C ARG A 150 -12.83 -2.77 -1.27
N GLY A 151 -12.53 -1.95 -2.27
CA GLY A 151 -11.19 -1.82 -2.79
C GLY A 151 -10.32 -0.91 -1.91
N MET A 152 -9.03 -1.00 -2.11
CA MET A 152 -8.06 -0.13 -1.46
C MET A 152 -6.92 0.24 -2.42
N ASP A 153 -6.37 1.41 -2.22
CA ASP A 153 -5.17 1.86 -2.92
C ASP A 153 -3.97 1.70 -2.02
N ILE A 154 -2.92 1.07 -2.55
CA ILE A 154 -1.66 0.84 -1.86
C ILE A 154 -0.58 1.64 -2.58
N ILE A 155 0.06 2.55 -1.84
CA ILE A 155 1.10 3.44 -2.35
C ILE A 155 2.39 3.11 -1.62
N VAL A 156 3.39 2.66 -2.36
CA VAL A 156 4.73 2.37 -1.87
C VAL A 156 5.63 3.56 -2.18
N VAL A 157 6.06 4.25 -1.15
CA VAL A 157 6.94 5.41 -1.27
C VAL A 157 8.38 4.98 -1.02
N THR A 158 9.26 5.32 -1.95
CA THR A 158 10.68 5.00 -1.89
C THR A 158 11.53 6.27 -1.88
N THR A 159 12.81 6.13 -1.58
CA THR A 159 13.79 7.22 -1.70
C THR A 159 14.51 7.23 -3.06
N ALA A 160 14.07 6.40 -4.01
CA ALA A 160 14.60 6.38 -5.36
C ALA A 160 14.38 7.72 -6.07
N LYS A 161 15.32 8.12 -6.93
CA LYS A 161 15.21 9.35 -7.73
C LYS A 161 14.50 9.10 -9.05
N THR A 162 14.57 7.87 -9.55
CA THR A 162 13.99 7.47 -10.83
C THR A 162 13.10 6.23 -10.67
N ASP A 163 12.18 6.05 -11.60
CA ASP A 163 11.28 4.90 -11.61
C ASP A 163 12.02 3.59 -11.88
N GLU A 164 13.13 3.64 -12.61
CA GLU A 164 13.96 2.46 -12.88
C GLU A 164 14.60 1.92 -11.60
N GLU A 165 15.14 2.82 -10.77
CA GLU A 165 15.73 2.45 -9.47
C GLU A 165 14.66 1.83 -8.56
N ALA A 166 13.48 2.46 -8.50
CA ALA A 166 12.37 1.96 -7.68
C ALA A 166 11.82 0.62 -8.19
N ARG A 167 11.69 0.45 -9.50
CA ARG A 167 11.25 -0.80 -10.12
C ARG A 167 12.21 -1.95 -9.77
N GLU A 168 13.51 -1.70 -9.87
CA GLU A 168 14.50 -2.70 -9.50
C GLU A 168 14.47 -3.04 -8.02
N LEU A 169 14.36 -2.03 -7.16
CA LEU A 169 14.20 -2.22 -5.72
C LEU A 169 12.99 -3.13 -5.41
N LEU A 170 11.82 -2.81 -5.96
CA LEU A 170 10.61 -3.60 -5.74
C LEU A 170 10.68 -5.01 -6.34
N ARG A 171 11.35 -5.15 -7.50
CA ARG A 171 11.60 -6.46 -8.11
C ARG A 171 12.45 -7.35 -7.21
N GLN A 172 13.47 -6.80 -6.58
CA GLN A 172 14.34 -7.55 -5.66
C GLN A 172 13.64 -7.92 -4.34
N PHE A 173 12.60 -7.16 -3.93
CA PHE A 173 11.71 -7.58 -2.85
C PHE A 173 10.74 -8.71 -3.26
N GLY A 174 10.70 -9.08 -4.54
CA GLY A 174 9.84 -10.13 -5.05
C GLY A 174 8.47 -9.65 -5.56
N MET A 175 8.32 -8.37 -5.85
CA MET A 175 7.08 -7.82 -6.38
C MET A 175 6.76 -8.45 -7.76
N PRO A 176 5.58 -9.06 -7.96
CA PRO A 176 5.23 -9.79 -9.18
C PRO A 176 4.75 -8.85 -10.28
N PHE A 177 5.66 -8.17 -10.95
CA PHE A 177 5.33 -7.35 -12.12
C PHE A 177 4.94 -8.22 -13.33
N LYS A 178 4.02 -7.71 -14.15
CA LYS A 178 3.74 -8.31 -15.46
C LYS A 178 5.01 -8.32 -16.32
N LYS A 179 5.18 -9.42 -17.03
CA LYS A 179 6.22 -9.53 -18.06
C LYS A 179 5.73 -8.88 -19.35
#